data_5bebb76673c11777b23ef9b7709a3961
#
_entry.id   5bebb76673c11777b23ef9b7709a3961
#
_cell.length_a   1.000
_cell.length_b   1.000
_cell.length_c   1.000
_cell.angle_alpha   90.00
_cell.angle_beta   90.00
_cell.angle_gamma   90.00
#
_symmetry.space_group_name_H-M   'P 1'
#
loop_
_entity.id
_entity.type
_entity.pdbx_description
1 polymer ?
#
loop_
_entity_poly.entity_id
_entity_poly.type
_entity_poly.pdbx_seq_one_letter_code
_entity_poly.pdbx_strand_id
1 'polypeptide(L)'
;LDPDLAEAIEGHKFDPLTKIYWRNGDLDFASVHALKQTLARPAPRGGLIRARAAEDEQALTLLLRDETVMDRAVTPEAVRLLWDVCQVPDFQGVMTDAHANLLATIYKYLTGPEGRLPEDWMAGQVKRLDRTDGDIDALTQRIAHIRTWTYVSFHGDWLGDALHWQNRTRAIEDRLSDALHDRLTQRFVDKSTAHLMMKLKDTPDLMAAVTASGDVVVEGHPVGHLKGFLFDAGGANGDAAGKAIAAAAGRALKGEFRRRVQALEQAADTDIALAPLDGPDAGTILWGGVPVGRLVKGAALLRPAVRVTASDLLDAQGRDRVVKRLERWVADHLAQLFRDLLALDKAALSGPAKGLAFRLREAHGSLPRAAVDDQLALIAKEARRDLRAAGIRIGRETVFLPALVRPAPAAMRGFLWCLAEGRRPVPPPLPGRVSLPAGRLPADYWEQVGFRRFGKTALRIDMVERITAKAWELAKAGGRAGFEISPDLLSLAGCGAADMAEILRGLGFKGREVESVLRFRPAARTRLADGAGGKKVTGKGKAKVRPMVPAPAPKVDPHSPFAKLKDLVLS
;
A
#
# COMPACT_ATOMS: atom_id res chain seq x y z
N LEU A 1 42.87 -3.11 7.03
CA LEU A 1 43.66 -4.34 7.05
C LEU A 1 45.06 -3.99 6.55
N ASP A 2 46.07 -4.56 7.19
CA ASP A 2 47.46 -4.49 6.73
C ASP A 2 47.52 -5.11 5.33
N PRO A 3 48.16 -4.45 4.33
CA PRO A 3 48.27 -4.97 2.96
C PRO A 3 48.85 -6.38 2.89
N ASP A 4 49.86 -6.68 3.71
CA ASP A 4 50.53 -8.00 3.75
C ASP A 4 49.57 -9.07 4.28
N LEU A 5 48.69 -8.72 5.24
CA LEU A 5 47.64 -9.63 5.75
C LEU A 5 46.53 -9.84 4.71
N ALA A 6 46.15 -8.80 3.96
CA ALA A 6 45.18 -8.92 2.88
C ALA A 6 45.66 -9.87 1.78
N GLU A 7 46.93 -9.71 1.35
CA GLU A 7 47.57 -10.58 0.34
C GLU A 7 47.71 -12.03 0.86
N ALA A 8 48.05 -12.23 2.15
CA ALA A 8 48.10 -13.54 2.78
C ALA A 8 46.73 -14.24 2.80
N ILE A 9 45.65 -13.51 3.09
CA ILE A 9 44.28 -14.01 3.09
C ILE A 9 43.85 -14.38 1.67
N GLU A 10 44.05 -13.51 0.69
CA GLU A 10 43.67 -13.75 -0.70
C GLU A 10 44.47 -14.90 -1.32
N GLY A 11 45.77 -14.97 -0.99
CA GLY A 11 46.68 -16.00 -1.49
C GLY A 11 46.57 -17.34 -0.72
N HIS A 12 45.83 -17.44 0.37
CA HIS A 12 45.82 -18.57 1.30
C HIS A 12 47.22 -19.02 1.76
N LYS A 13 48.14 -18.05 1.91
CA LYS A 13 49.55 -18.27 2.31
C LYS A 13 49.75 -17.66 3.68
N PHE A 14 49.83 -18.49 4.69
CA PHE A 14 50.08 -18.05 6.06
C PHE A 14 51.40 -18.65 6.55
N ASP A 15 52.16 -17.89 7.28
CA ASP A 15 53.37 -18.37 7.94
C ASP A 15 53.00 -19.39 9.01
N PRO A 16 53.77 -20.48 9.18
CA PRO A 16 53.52 -21.47 10.21
C PRO A 16 53.63 -20.85 11.60
N LEU A 17 52.68 -21.16 12.46
CA LEU A 17 52.72 -20.77 13.87
C LEU A 17 53.89 -21.45 14.59
N THR A 18 54.97 -20.72 14.79
CA THR A 18 56.18 -21.19 15.47
C THR A 18 56.18 -20.92 16.97
N LYS A 19 55.35 -19.94 17.42
CA LYS A 19 55.32 -19.45 18.80
C LYS A 19 53.87 -19.16 19.20
N ILE A 20 53.50 -19.47 20.44
CA ILE A 20 52.21 -19.20 21.02
C ILE A 20 52.39 -18.25 22.20
N TYR A 21 51.62 -17.14 22.21
CA TYR A 21 51.63 -16.25 23.35
C TYR A 21 50.93 -16.87 24.53
N TRP A 22 51.57 -16.81 25.69
CA TRP A 22 51.12 -17.40 26.95
C TRP A 22 51.05 -16.31 28.03
N ARG A 23 50.02 -16.40 28.86
CA ARG A 23 49.84 -15.56 30.04
C ARG A 23 49.50 -16.46 31.24
N ASN A 24 50.04 -16.16 32.41
CA ASN A 24 49.71 -16.89 33.62
C ASN A 24 48.26 -16.63 34.01
N GLY A 25 47.47 -17.68 34.18
CA GLY A 25 46.09 -17.63 34.66
C GLY A 25 45.93 -17.93 36.15
N ASP A 26 47.00 -18.47 36.76
CA ASP A 26 47.04 -18.79 38.19
C ASP A 26 47.56 -17.55 38.95
N LEU A 27 46.63 -16.67 39.33
CA LEU A 27 46.94 -15.37 39.95
C LEU A 27 46.80 -15.47 41.45
N ASP A 28 47.79 -14.88 42.18
CA ASP A 28 47.78 -14.79 43.63
C ASP A 28 47.31 -13.36 44.05
N PHE A 29 46.21 -13.31 44.77
CA PHE A 29 45.57 -12.10 45.24
C PHE A 29 45.91 -11.78 46.71
N ALA A 30 46.85 -12.48 47.37
CA ALA A 30 47.22 -12.21 48.74
C ALA A 30 47.72 -10.76 48.98
N SER A 31 48.32 -10.17 47.97
CA SER A 31 48.70 -8.76 47.96
C SER A 31 48.87 -8.26 46.51
N VAL A 32 48.87 -6.94 46.32
CA VAL A 32 49.19 -6.31 45.02
C VAL A 32 50.56 -6.76 44.52
N HIS A 33 51.52 -6.94 45.38
CA HIS A 33 52.86 -7.44 45.03
C HIS A 33 52.81 -8.89 44.52
N ALA A 34 52.09 -9.78 45.20
CA ALA A 34 51.92 -11.17 44.79
C ALA A 34 51.20 -11.29 43.44
N LEU A 35 50.16 -10.47 43.24
CA LEU A 35 49.45 -10.38 41.96
C LEU A 35 50.42 -9.98 40.81
N LYS A 36 51.20 -8.91 40.97
CA LYS A 36 52.20 -8.49 40.00
C LYS A 36 53.27 -9.54 39.72
N GLN A 37 53.74 -10.26 40.75
CA GLN A 37 54.70 -11.33 40.58
C GLN A 37 54.11 -12.50 39.79
N THR A 38 52.88 -12.88 40.05
CA THR A 38 52.21 -13.99 39.30
C THR A 38 51.88 -13.60 37.86
N LEU A 39 51.50 -12.37 37.58
CA LEU A 39 51.34 -11.85 36.20
C LEU A 39 52.68 -11.83 35.46
N ALA A 40 53.79 -11.55 36.15
CA ALA A 40 55.09 -11.48 35.53
C ALA A 40 55.78 -12.85 35.33
N ARG A 41 55.16 -13.97 35.73
CA ARG A 41 55.77 -15.30 35.54
C ARG A 41 56.17 -15.57 34.10
N PRO A 42 57.37 -16.11 33.88
CA PRO A 42 57.82 -16.53 32.53
C PRO A 42 57.01 -17.74 32.03
N ALA A 43 56.96 -17.91 30.72
CA ALA A 43 56.31 -19.05 30.12
C ALA A 43 56.94 -20.38 30.57
N PRO A 44 56.15 -21.40 30.94
CA PRO A 44 56.63 -22.65 31.59
C PRO A 44 57.32 -23.62 30.64
N ARG A 45 57.18 -23.45 29.31
CA ARG A 45 57.69 -24.43 28.29
C ARG A 45 58.26 -23.71 27.09
N GLY A 46 59.22 -24.37 26.40
CA GLY A 46 59.69 -23.94 25.11
C GLY A 46 58.56 -23.88 24.06
N GLY A 47 58.64 -22.95 23.15
CA GLY A 47 57.56 -22.67 22.17
C GLY A 47 56.48 -21.72 22.65
N LEU A 48 56.37 -21.48 23.96
CA LEU A 48 55.50 -20.45 24.52
C LEU A 48 56.32 -19.17 24.76
N ILE A 49 55.75 -18.03 24.44
CA ILE A 49 56.33 -16.72 24.72
C ILE A 49 55.35 -15.98 25.66
N ARG A 50 55.89 -15.34 26.68
CA ARG A 50 55.05 -14.49 27.52
C ARG A 50 54.40 -13.39 26.65
N ALA A 51 53.09 -13.26 26.78
CA ALA A 51 52.34 -12.19 26.12
C ALA A 51 52.84 -10.80 26.62
N ARG A 52 52.75 -9.80 25.76
CA ARG A 52 52.95 -8.41 26.19
C ARG A 52 51.93 -8.03 27.24
N ALA A 53 52.24 -7.04 28.07
CA ALA A 53 51.29 -6.51 29.03
C ALA A 53 50.01 -6.08 28.32
N ALA A 54 48.90 -6.74 28.64
CA ALA A 54 47.58 -6.42 28.14
C ALA A 54 47.02 -5.18 28.85
N GLU A 55 45.88 -4.68 28.34
CA GLU A 55 45.25 -3.45 28.86
C GLU A 55 44.97 -3.50 30.37
N ASP A 56 44.56 -4.65 30.88
CA ASP A 56 44.31 -4.86 32.32
C ASP A 56 45.61 -4.74 33.18
N GLU A 57 46.77 -5.25 32.74
CA GLU A 57 48.06 -5.05 33.38
C GLU A 57 48.52 -3.59 33.33
N GLN A 58 48.23 -2.90 32.20
CA GLN A 58 48.52 -1.48 32.05
C GLN A 58 47.62 -0.66 32.98
N ALA A 59 46.30 -0.98 33.02
CA ALA A 59 45.36 -0.36 33.95
C ALA A 59 45.80 -0.54 35.41
N LEU A 60 46.15 -1.76 35.80
CA LEU A 60 46.67 -2.03 37.14
C LEU A 60 47.88 -1.15 37.47
N THR A 61 48.81 -1.02 36.53
CA THR A 61 50.03 -0.20 36.71
C THR A 61 49.70 1.30 36.90
N LEU A 62 48.66 1.79 36.20
CA LEU A 62 48.22 3.17 36.31
C LEU A 62 47.45 3.40 37.62
N LEU A 63 46.53 2.50 37.99
CA LEU A 63 45.74 2.60 39.21
C LEU A 63 46.60 2.56 40.47
N LEU A 64 47.70 1.82 40.48
CA LEU A 64 48.64 1.74 41.59
C LEU A 64 49.46 3.02 41.83
N ARG A 65 49.32 4.02 40.95
CA ARG A 65 49.89 5.38 41.19
C ARG A 65 48.99 6.24 42.11
N ASP A 66 47.72 5.85 42.25
CA ASP A 66 46.77 6.55 43.13
C ASP A 66 46.90 6.01 44.55
N GLU A 67 47.37 6.83 45.46
CA GLU A 67 47.59 6.48 46.88
C GLU A 67 46.31 5.95 47.54
N THR A 68 45.14 6.51 47.20
CA THR A 68 43.85 6.07 47.77
C THR A 68 43.42 4.68 47.27
N VAL A 69 43.84 4.26 46.08
CA VAL A 69 43.65 2.91 45.56
C VAL A 69 44.56 1.93 46.30
N MET A 70 45.83 2.30 46.51
CA MET A 70 46.80 1.49 47.25
C MET A 70 46.39 1.28 48.71
N ASP A 71 45.94 2.32 49.39
CA ASP A 71 45.49 2.28 50.79
C ASP A 71 44.27 1.34 50.98
N ARG A 72 43.48 1.14 49.95
CA ARG A 72 42.29 0.25 49.98
C ARG A 72 42.60 -1.16 49.55
N ALA A 73 43.65 -1.40 48.79
CA ALA A 73 44.01 -2.71 48.24
C ALA A 73 44.86 -3.54 49.24
N VAL A 74 44.40 -3.67 50.48
CA VAL A 74 45.17 -4.32 51.57
C VAL A 74 44.70 -5.73 51.89
N THR A 75 43.47 -6.12 51.51
CA THR A 75 42.93 -7.48 51.73
C THR A 75 42.90 -8.26 50.44
N PRO A 76 42.94 -9.60 50.45
CA PRO A 76 42.89 -10.43 49.25
C PRO A 76 41.63 -10.15 48.40
N GLU A 77 40.49 -9.90 49.04
CA GLU A 77 39.23 -9.56 48.39
C GLU A 77 39.31 -8.22 47.68
N ALA A 78 39.92 -7.20 48.33
CA ALA A 78 40.12 -5.89 47.73
C ALA A 78 41.09 -5.93 46.53
N VAL A 79 42.16 -6.76 46.65
CA VAL A 79 43.10 -6.97 45.51
C VAL A 79 42.43 -7.69 44.36
N ARG A 80 41.59 -8.68 44.64
CA ARG A 80 40.79 -9.35 43.59
C ARG A 80 39.82 -8.37 42.90
N LEU A 81 39.11 -7.57 43.71
CA LEU A 81 38.20 -6.55 43.19
C LEU A 81 38.96 -5.49 42.35
N LEU A 82 40.16 -5.10 42.78
CA LEU A 82 41.01 -4.21 41.98
C LEU A 82 41.34 -4.82 40.62
N TRP A 83 41.67 -6.12 40.59
CA TRP A 83 41.94 -6.82 39.34
C TRP A 83 40.71 -6.90 38.48
N ASP A 84 39.51 -7.22 39.01
CA ASP A 84 38.26 -7.26 38.27
C ASP A 84 37.92 -5.88 37.67
N VAL A 85 38.18 -4.78 38.39
CA VAL A 85 38.03 -3.42 37.86
C VAL A 85 39.03 -3.12 36.75
N CYS A 86 40.28 -3.60 36.84
CA CYS A 86 41.27 -3.44 35.77
C CYS A 86 40.89 -4.14 34.48
N GLN A 87 40.00 -5.15 34.54
CA GLN A 87 39.50 -5.88 33.36
C GLN A 87 38.36 -5.13 32.63
N VAL A 88 37.85 -4.02 33.14
CA VAL A 88 36.90 -3.17 32.45
C VAL A 88 37.56 -2.60 31.19
N PRO A 89 37.08 -2.98 29.98
CA PRO A 89 37.79 -2.68 28.74
C PRO A 89 37.71 -1.20 28.36
N ASP A 90 38.81 -0.70 27.81
CA ASP A 90 38.85 0.55 27.07
C ASP A 90 38.55 0.28 25.57
N PHE A 91 37.29 0.39 25.17
CA PHE A 91 36.88 0.16 23.77
C PHE A 91 37.44 1.23 22.80
N GLN A 92 38.10 2.26 23.29
CA GLN A 92 38.85 3.21 22.45
C GLN A 92 40.23 2.68 22.06
N GLY A 93 40.77 1.72 22.82
CA GLY A 93 42.05 1.09 22.56
C GLY A 93 43.27 1.98 22.82
N VAL A 94 43.07 3.10 23.50
CA VAL A 94 44.13 4.05 23.87
C VAL A 94 44.04 4.23 25.36
N MET A 95 44.69 3.38 26.13
CA MET A 95 44.71 3.44 27.60
C MET A 95 45.07 4.86 28.07
N THR A 96 44.05 5.70 28.19
CA THR A 96 44.16 7.11 28.54
C THR A 96 44.11 7.31 30.08
N ASP A 97 44.70 8.41 30.55
CA ASP A 97 44.55 8.82 31.97
C ASP A 97 43.05 8.97 32.36
N ALA A 98 42.19 9.30 31.38
CA ALA A 98 40.76 9.40 31.64
C ALA A 98 40.13 8.04 31.96
N HIS A 99 40.51 6.96 31.25
CA HIS A 99 40.03 5.61 31.55
C HIS A 99 40.56 5.12 32.88
N ALA A 100 41.86 5.34 33.18
CA ALA A 100 42.45 5.00 34.45
C ALA A 100 41.76 5.72 35.64
N ASN A 101 41.40 7.01 35.48
CA ASN A 101 40.65 7.78 36.48
C ASN A 101 39.22 7.24 36.64
N LEU A 102 38.57 6.79 35.56
CA LEU A 102 37.27 6.12 35.64
C LEU A 102 37.36 4.84 36.47
N LEU A 103 38.34 3.96 36.18
CA LEU A 103 38.57 2.72 36.92
C LEU A 103 38.88 2.98 38.38
N ALA A 104 39.73 3.96 38.71
CA ALA A 104 40.03 4.36 40.08
C ALA A 104 38.75 4.83 40.81
N THR A 105 37.88 5.56 40.12
CA THR A 105 36.61 6.01 40.70
C THR A 105 35.66 4.84 40.96
N ILE A 106 35.54 3.91 40.01
CA ILE A 106 34.77 2.67 40.19
C ILE A 106 35.28 1.90 41.39
N TYR A 107 36.57 1.66 41.47
CA TYR A 107 37.18 0.95 42.59
C TYR A 107 36.92 1.64 43.93
N LYS A 108 37.02 2.97 44.01
CA LYS A 108 36.75 3.77 45.21
C LYS A 108 35.29 3.64 45.69
N TYR A 109 34.32 3.55 44.76
CA TYR A 109 32.94 3.31 45.14
C TYR A 109 32.73 1.86 45.61
N LEU A 110 33.27 0.88 44.92
CA LEU A 110 33.12 -0.53 45.25
C LEU A 110 33.80 -0.91 46.61
N THR A 111 34.87 -0.20 46.97
CA THR A 111 35.54 -0.34 48.27
C THR A 111 35.04 0.65 49.32
N GLY A 112 34.01 1.42 49.01
CA GLY A 112 33.36 2.36 49.92
C GLY A 112 32.33 1.68 50.84
N PRO A 113 31.65 2.47 51.70
CA PRO A 113 30.70 1.93 52.69
C PRO A 113 29.52 1.17 52.07
N GLU A 114 29.09 1.56 50.90
CA GLU A 114 27.95 0.94 50.20
C GLU A 114 28.33 -0.31 49.39
N GLY A 115 29.63 -0.48 49.07
CA GLY A 115 30.12 -1.60 48.30
C GLY A 115 29.58 -1.71 46.88
N ARG A 116 28.95 -0.62 46.35
CA ARG A 116 28.29 -0.55 45.06
C ARG A 116 28.47 0.81 44.42
N LEU A 117 28.26 0.85 43.09
CA LEU A 117 28.25 2.10 42.34
C LEU A 117 26.96 2.88 42.64
N PRO A 118 27.03 4.19 42.92
CA PRO A 118 25.85 5.01 43.10
C PRO A 118 25.03 5.10 41.80
N GLU A 119 23.73 4.86 41.92
CA GLU A 119 22.83 4.87 40.73
C GLU A 119 22.81 6.25 40.06
N ASP A 120 22.79 7.33 40.82
CA ASP A 120 22.80 8.70 40.26
C ASP A 120 24.09 8.99 39.49
N TRP A 121 25.22 8.48 39.97
CA TRP A 121 26.48 8.63 39.28
C TRP A 121 26.49 7.85 37.98
N MET A 122 26.05 6.58 37.97
CA MET A 122 25.90 5.75 36.81
C MET A 122 24.92 6.40 35.79
N ALA A 123 23.76 6.90 36.28
CA ALA A 123 22.78 7.61 35.46
C ALA A 123 23.38 8.84 34.77
N GLY A 124 24.20 9.60 35.48
CA GLY A 124 24.91 10.76 34.94
C GLY A 124 25.88 10.42 33.83
N GLN A 125 26.63 9.32 33.98
CA GLN A 125 27.56 8.85 32.95
C GLN A 125 26.83 8.38 31.69
N VAL A 126 25.85 7.50 31.85
CA VAL A 126 25.07 6.92 30.74
C VAL A 126 24.26 7.99 30.01
N LYS A 127 23.65 8.96 30.73
CA LYS A 127 22.87 10.05 30.12
C LYS A 127 23.68 10.93 29.17
N ARG A 128 24.98 11.15 29.47
CA ARG A 128 25.86 11.95 28.58
C ARG A 128 26.08 11.30 27.23
N LEU A 129 25.96 9.98 27.16
CA LEU A 129 26.18 9.18 25.96
C LEU A 129 24.91 8.99 25.13
N ASP A 130 23.73 9.22 25.71
CA ASP A 130 22.42 9.06 25.07
C ASP A 130 22.11 10.24 24.12
N ARG A 131 22.91 10.40 23.07
CA ARG A 131 22.79 11.46 22.07
C ARG A 131 23.18 10.94 20.70
N THR A 132 22.30 11.01 19.74
CA THR A 132 22.49 10.56 18.36
C THR A 132 22.98 11.65 17.40
N ASP A 133 23.18 12.88 17.90
CA ASP A 133 23.77 14.00 17.14
C ASP A 133 25.30 13.87 17.02
N GLY A 134 25.85 14.49 15.98
CA GLY A 134 27.29 14.53 15.73
C GLY A 134 27.71 13.81 14.44
N ASP A 135 29.00 13.82 14.20
CA ASP A 135 29.65 13.15 13.08
C ASP A 135 29.95 11.67 13.38
N ILE A 136 30.52 10.97 12.41
CA ILE A 136 30.90 9.55 12.52
C ILE A 136 31.84 9.32 13.69
N ASP A 137 32.83 10.21 13.88
CA ASP A 137 33.86 10.07 14.91
C ASP A 137 33.25 10.24 16.30
N ALA A 138 32.36 11.23 16.48
CA ALA A 138 31.64 11.45 17.74
C ALA A 138 30.72 10.28 18.11
N LEU A 139 30.01 9.71 17.12
CA LEU A 139 29.17 8.54 17.34
C LEU A 139 29.99 7.29 17.68
N THR A 140 31.10 7.07 16.97
CA THR A 140 32.03 5.96 17.25
C THR A 140 32.60 6.04 18.66
N GLN A 141 33.01 7.23 19.10
CA GLN A 141 33.49 7.45 20.48
C GLN A 141 32.40 7.17 21.51
N ARG A 142 31.15 7.62 21.27
CA ARG A 142 30.05 7.35 22.22
C ARG A 142 29.71 5.85 22.28
N ILE A 143 29.78 5.15 21.14
CA ILE A 143 29.59 3.69 21.11
C ILE A 143 30.70 3.00 21.92
N ALA A 144 31.95 3.39 21.75
CA ALA A 144 33.04 2.86 22.55
C ALA A 144 32.80 3.07 24.07
N HIS A 145 32.43 4.29 24.46
CA HIS A 145 32.15 4.58 25.85
C HIS A 145 30.91 3.84 26.40
N ILE A 146 29.82 3.74 25.66
CA ILE A 146 28.63 3.03 26.16
C ILE A 146 28.91 1.54 26.37
N ARG A 147 29.74 0.93 25.52
CA ARG A 147 30.18 -0.46 25.68
C ARG A 147 30.91 -0.70 26.99
N THR A 148 31.72 0.23 27.43
CA THR A 148 32.36 0.18 28.79
C THR A 148 31.29 0.10 29.87
N TRP A 149 30.22 0.92 29.77
CA TRP A 149 29.12 0.89 30.74
C TRP A 149 28.24 -0.35 30.58
N THR A 150 28.07 -0.87 29.37
CA THR A 150 27.42 -2.17 29.11
C THR A 150 28.20 -3.26 29.83
N TYR A 151 29.53 -3.29 29.71
CA TYR A 151 30.38 -4.24 30.43
C TYR A 151 30.22 -4.14 31.95
N VAL A 152 30.30 -2.92 32.51
CA VAL A 152 30.10 -2.66 33.95
C VAL A 152 28.72 -3.16 34.42
N SER A 153 27.68 -3.02 33.60
CA SER A 153 26.33 -3.45 33.95
C SER A 153 26.16 -4.98 34.08
N PHE A 154 27.09 -5.76 33.55
CA PHE A 154 27.09 -7.21 33.71
C PHE A 154 27.65 -7.69 35.05
N HIS A 155 28.33 -6.81 35.79
CA HIS A 155 28.76 -7.11 37.14
C HIS A 155 27.62 -6.86 38.13
N GLY A 156 26.78 -7.89 38.38
CA GLY A 156 25.56 -7.76 39.19
C GLY A 156 25.82 -7.30 40.62
N ASP A 157 26.98 -7.65 41.18
CA ASP A 157 27.37 -7.25 42.55
C ASP A 157 27.78 -5.78 42.67
N TRP A 158 28.10 -5.13 41.55
CA TRP A 158 28.54 -3.72 41.52
C TRP A 158 27.38 -2.74 41.51
N LEU A 159 26.16 -3.18 41.17
CA LEU A 159 24.98 -2.35 40.93
C LEU A 159 23.79 -2.81 41.78
N GLY A 160 22.89 -1.88 42.10
CA GLY A 160 21.64 -2.20 42.80
C GLY A 160 20.63 -2.91 41.88
N ASP A 161 20.45 -2.40 40.65
CA ASP A 161 19.58 -2.97 39.64
C ASP A 161 20.36 -3.19 38.32
N ALA A 162 21.15 -4.28 38.28
CA ALA A 162 21.96 -4.61 37.12
C ALA A 162 21.12 -4.84 35.84
N LEU A 163 19.93 -5.46 35.94
CA LEU A 163 19.08 -5.75 34.79
C LEU A 163 18.55 -4.46 34.14
N HIS A 164 18.13 -3.48 34.92
CA HIS A 164 17.76 -2.15 34.45
C HIS A 164 18.89 -1.52 33.62
N TRP A 165 20.10 -1.52 34.18
CA TRP A 165 21.25 -0.92 33.52
C TRP A 165 21.69 -1.65 32.25
N GLN A 166 21.66 -2.99 32.22
CA GLN A 166 21.92 -3.79 31.04
C GLN A 166 20.95 -3.43 29.91
N ASN A 167 19.66 -3.37 30.20
CA ASN A 167 18.66 -3.03 29.19
C ASN A 167 18.84 -1.59 28.68
N ARG A 168 19.12 -0.66 29.59
CA ARG A 168 19.29 0.76 29.26
C ARG A 168 20.54 1.02 28.41
N THR A 169 21.69 0.43 28.78
CA THR A 169 22.93 0.60 28.02
C THR A 169 22.85 -0.02 26.64
N ARG A 170 22.24 -1.21 26.53
CA ARG A 170 21.97 -1.84 25.21
C ARG A 170 21.08 -0.98 24.34
N ALA A 171 19.96 -0.49 24.86
CA ALA A 171 19.06 0.37 24.09
C ALA A 171 19.73 1.66 23.60
N ILE A 172 20.71 2.22 24.35
CA ILE A 172 21.50 3.36 23.90
C ILE A 172 22.51 2.94 22.84
N GLU A 173 23.19 1.81 23.03
CA GLU A 173 24.14 1.26 22.05
C GLU A 173 23.46 1.01 20.70
N ASP A 174 22.27 0.39 20.71
CA ASP A 174 21.47 0.15 19.50
C ASP A 174 21.14 1.46 18.79
N ARG A 175 20.62 2.47 19.49
CA ARG A 175 20.31 3.78 18.88
C ARG A 175 21.53 4.49 18.32
N LEU A 176 22.68 4.41 19.00
CA LEU A 176 23.92 4.99 18.50
C LEU A 176 24.45 4.23 17.29
N SER A 177 24.31 2.90 17.26
CA SER A 177 24.69 2.07 16.12
C SER A 177 23.84 2.36 14.91
N ASP A 178 22.52 2.50 15.07
CA ASP A 178 21.61 2.90 13.99
C ASP A 178 21.98 4.29 13.45
N ALA A 179 22.21 5.27 14.33
CA ALA A 179 22.63 6.61 13.91
C ALA A 179 23.97 6.62 13.19
N LEU A 180 24.93 5.78 13.63
CA LEU A 180 26.23 5.61 12.95
C LEU A 180 26.05 4.99 11.57
N HIS A 181 25.21 3.96 11.46
CA HIS A 181 24.88 3.33 10.18
C HIS A 181 24.29 4.34 9.19
N ASP A 182 23.34 5.15 9.63
CA ASP A 182 22.75 6.20 8.80
C ASP A 182 23.80 7.22 8.33
N ARG A 183 24.69 7.65 9.20
CA ARG A 183 25.77 8.59 8.85
C ARG A 183 26.79 8.00 7.89
N LEU A 184 27.16 6.74 8.07
CA LEU A 184 28.06 6.02 7.17
C LEU A 184 27.43 5.85 5.79
N THR A 185 26.15 5.47 5.75
CA THR A 185 25.38 5.33 4.50
C THR A 185 25.32 6.65 3.76
N GLN A 186 24.98 7.75 4.46
CA GLN A 186 24.95 9.08 3.86
C GLN A 186 26.31 9.51 3.32
N ARG A 187 27.38 9.32 4.10
CA ARG A 187 28.75 9.65 3.66
C ARG A 187 29.19 8.83 2.44
N PHE A 188 28.79 7.54 2.38
CA PHE A 188 29.08 6.69 1.23
C PHE A 188 28.35 7.19 -0.02
N VAL A 189 27.06 7.51 0.10
CA VAL A 189 26.25 8.07 -0.99
C VAL A 189 26.82 9.40 -1.46
N ASP A 190 27.18 10.32 -0.55
CA ASP A 190 27.75 11.63 -0.88
C ASP A 190 29.09 11.48 -1.61
N LYS A 191 29.97 10.60 -1.16
CA LYS A 191 31.27 10.34 -1.77
C LYS A 191 31.14 9.69 -3.15
N SER A 192 30.25 8.71 -3.29
CA SER A 192 29.94 8.06 -4.58
C SER A 192 29.34 9.05 -5.56
N THR A 193 28.43 9.91 -5.08
CA THR A 193 27.81 10.97 -5.87
C THR A 193 28.84 12.01 -6.34
N ALA A 194 29.73 12.45 -5.47
CA ALA A 194 30.80 13.41 -5.83
C ALA A 194 31.76 12.83 -6.88
N HIS A 195 32.15 11.56 -6.75
CA HIS A 195 33.00 10.87 -7.72
C HIS A 195 32.30 10.68 -9.07
N LEU A 196 31.01 10.30 -9.05
CA LEU A 196 30.19 10.21 -10.25
C LEU A 196 30.07 11.59 -10.93
N MET A 197 29.84 12.65 -10.16
CA MET A 197 29.76 14.03 -10.66
C MET A 197 31.06 14.51 -11.34
N MET A 198 32.21 14.11 -10.83
CA MET A 198 33.51 14.39 -11.49
C MET A 198 33.60 13.68 -12.85
N LYS A 199 33.25 12.39 -12.90
CA LYS A 199 33.26 11.63 -14.17
C LYS A 199 32.22 12.13 -15.17
N LEU A 200 31.05 12.60 -14.69
CA LEU A 200 29.97 13.15 -15.52
C LEU A 200 30.36 14.42 -16.29
N LYS A 201 31.34 15.19 -15.80
CA LYS A 201 31.83 16.40 -16.47
C LYS A 201 32.78 16.09 -17.64
N ASP A 202 33.48 14.96 -17.58
CA ASP A 202 34.57 14.66 -18.47
C ASP A 202 34.25 13.68 -19.61
N THR A 203 33.09 12.98 -19.55
CA THR A 203 32.74 11.93 -20.52
C THR A 203 31.34 12.12 -21.10
N PRO A 204 31.15 12.33 -22.42
CA PRO A 204 29.83 12.48 -23.05
C PRO A 204 29.07 11.16 -23.19
N ASP A 205 29.75 10.01 -23.29
CA ASP A 205 29.13 8.67 -23.41
C ASP A 205 29.39 7.87 -22.13
N LEU A 206 28.38 7.75 -21.31
CA LEU A 206 28.36 7.00 -20.04
C LEU A 206 27.87 5.59 -20.27
N MET A 207 28.60 4.60 -19.79
CA MET A 207 28.13 3.21 -19.77
C MET A 207 27.16 2.99 -18.60
N ALA A 208 25.94 2.60 -18.92
CA ALA A 208 25.00 2.16 -17.90
C ALA A 208 24.59 0.71 -18.15
N ALA A 209 24.49 -0.03 -17.07
CA ALA A 209 23.93 -1.38 -17.04
C ALA A 209 22.75 -1.42 -16.08
N VAL A 210 21.72 -2.20 -16.44
CA VAL A 210 20.59 -2.48 -15.56
C VAL A 210 20.65 -3.96 -15.22
N THR A 211 20.74 -4.28 -13.92
CA THR A 211 20.75 -5.66 -13.44
C THR A 211 19.39 -6.35 -13.63
N ALA A 212 19.33 -7.67 -13.49
CA ALA A 212 18.08 -8.41 -13.54
C ALA A 212 17.11 -8.01 -12.40
N SER A 213 17.63 -7.52 -11.27
CA SER A 213 16.86 -6.96 -10.16
C SER A 213 16.31 -5.55 -10.44
N GLY A 214 16.82 -4.87 -11.46
CA GLY A 214 16.42 -3.50 -11.80
C GLY A 214 17.36 -2.42 -11.26
N ASP A 215 18.48 -2.80 -10.62
CA ASP A 215 19.47 -1.82 -10.14
C ASP A 215 20.21 -1.21 -11.33
N VAL A 216 20.27 0.11 -11.33
CA VAL A 216 20.94 0.88 -12.38
C VAL A 216 22.33 1.25 -11.92
N VAL A 217 23.33 0.80 -12.67
CA VAL A 217 24.74 1.07 -12.42
C VAL A 217 25.27 1.91 -13.59
N VAL A 218 25.83 3.09 -13.30
CA VAL A 218 26.49 3.97 -14.27
C VAL A 218 27.96 4.08 -13.90
N GLU A 219 28.86 3.73 -14.83
CA GLU A 219 30.31 3.72 -14.61
C GLU A 219 30.76 2.93 -13.37
N GLY A 220 30.07 1.80 -13.08
CA GLY A 220 30.34 0.97 -11.91
C GLY A 220 29.71 1.46 -10.60
N HIS A 221 29.01 2.60 -10.60
CA HIS A 221 28.36 3.16 -9.41
C HIS A 221 26.84 2.91 -9.44
N PRO A 222 26.24 2.37 -8.38
CA PRO A 222 24.78 2.25 -8.28
C PRO A 222 24.17 3.65 -8.17
N VAL A 223 23.27 3.99 -9.09
CA VAL A 223 22.67 5.34 -9.20
C VAL A 223 21.16 5.33 -8.93
N GLY A 224 20.57 4.17 -8.79
CA GLY A 224 19.14 4.04 -8.52
C GLY A 224 18.58 2.70 -8.97
N HIS A 225 17.25 2.64 -9.00
CA HIS A 225 16.52 1.43 -9.36
C HIS A 225 15.48 1.73 -10.45
N LEU A 226 15.39 0.84 -11.46
CA LEU A 226 14.46 0.95 -12.57
C LEU A 226 13.38 -0.11 -12.46
N LYS A 227 12.18 0.32 -12.04
CA LYS A 227 10.99 -0.53 -11.89
C LYS A 227 9.99 -0.24 -13.03
N GLY A 228 9.87 -1.18 -13.98
CA GLY A 228 9.10 -0.91 -15.20
C GLY A 228 9.71 0.24 -16.01
N PHE A 229 8.96 1.34 -16.14
CA PHE A 229 9.42 2.58 -16.75
C PHE A 229 9.67 3.70 -15.73
N LEU A 230 9.63 3.40 -14.44
CA LEU A 230 9.90 4.35 -13.38
C LEU A 230 11.32 4.17 -12.86
N PHE A 231 12.15 5.20 -13.02
CA PHE A 231 13.48 5.27 -12.43
C PHE A 231 13.41 6.04 -11.10
N ASP A 232 13.93 5.41 -10.06
CA ASP A 232 14.09 6.00 -8.73
C ASP A 232 15.59 6.16 -8.43
N ALA A 233 16.04 7.37 -8.23
CA ALA A 233 17.44 7.72 -7.99
C ALA A 233 17.88 7.55 -6.52
N GLY A 234 17.22 6.71 -5.74
CA GLY A 234 17.64 6.30 -4.40
C GLY A 234 18.15 7.42 -3.49
N GLY A 235 17.28 8.15 -2.82
CA GLY A 235 17.65 9.11 -1.75
C GLY A 235 18.11 10.50 -2.20
N ALA A 236 18.31 10.75 -3.49
CA ALA A 236 18.73 12.05 -4.03
C ALA A 236 17.56 12.92 -4.52
N ASN A 237 16.39 12.77 -3.92
CA ASN A 237 15.18 13.47 -4.32
C ASN A 237 15.19 14.94 -3.84
N GLY A 238 15.42 15.86 -4.78
CA GLY A 238 15.27 17.31 -4.57
C GLY A 238 16.57 18.12 -4.63
N ASP A 239 17.70 17.51 -4.54
CA ASP A 239 19.03 18.12 -4.54
C ASP A 239 19.56 18.37 -5.97
N ALA A 240 20.43 19.36 -6.16
CA ALA A 240 21.10 19.61 -7.44
C ALA A 240 21.88 18.37 -7.92
N ALA A 241 22.44 17.59 -6.98
CA ALA A 241 23.13 16.33 -7.22
C ALA A 241 22.18 15.25 -7.77
N GLY A 242 21.01 15.07 -7.17
CA GLY A 242 20.01 14.11 -7.62
C GLY A 242 19.49 14.40 -9.02
N LYS A 243 19.28 15.69 -9.35
CA LYS A 243 18.91 16.11 -10.71
C LYS A 243 20.00 15.80 -11.74
N ALA A 244 21.26 16.00 -11.38
CA ALA A 244 22.38 15.70 -12.28
C ALA A 244 22.55 14.19 -12.50
N ILE A 245 22.40 13.38 -11.45
CA ILE A 245 22.40 11.90 -11.53
C ILE A 245 21.24 11.42 -12.40
N ALA A 246 20.02 11.94 -12.18
CA ALA A 246 18.86 11.61 -12.98
C ALA A 246 19.05 11.98 -14.47
N ALA A 247 19.67 13.13 -14.76
CA ALA A 247 19.96 13.56 -16.11
C ALA A 247 21.02 12.67 -16.79
N ALA A 248 22.03 12.23 -16.06
CA ALA A 248 23.06 11.31 -16.54
C ALA A 248 22.49 9.90 -16.77
N ALA A 249 21.78 9.36 -15.78
CA ALA A 249 21.06 8.11 -15.90
C ALA A 249 20.08 8.15 -17.08
N GLY A 250 19.39 9.28 -17.30
CA GLY A 250 18.49 9.48 -18.43
C GLY A 250 19.16 9.34 -19.79
N ARG A 251 20.37 9.85 -19.95
CA ARG A 251 21.15 9.68 -21.20
C ARG A 251 21.57 8.23 -21.40
N ALA A 252 22.10 7.61 -20.35
CA ALA A 252 22.60 6.25 -20.37
C ALA A 252 21.48 5.21 -20.50
N LEU A 253 20.30 5.47 -19.91
CA LEU A 253 19.14 4.57 -19.94
C LEU A 253 18.29 4.65 -21.22
N LYS A 254 18.56 5.59 -22.15
CA LYS A 254 17.76 5.71 -23.39
C LYS A 254 17.67 4.40 -24.17
N GLY A 255 18.75 3.66 -24.28
CA GLY A 255 18.81 2.35 -24.92
C GLY A 255 17.95 1.33 -24.21
N GLU A 256 17.99 1.29 -22.88
CA GLU A 256 17.19 0.40 -22.04
C GLU A 256 15.71 0.69 -22.13
N PHE A 257 15.30 1.96 -22.09
CA PHE A 257 13.90 2.33 -22.26
C PHE A 257 13.35 1.90 -23.63
N ARG A 258 14.11 2.09 -24.72
CA ARG A 258 13.72 1.61 -26.05
C ARG A 258 13.55 0.09 -26.09
N ARG A 259 14.48 -0.65 -25.49
CA ARG A 259 14.43 -2.10 -25.40
C ARG A 259 13.22 -2.56 -24.60
N ARG A 260 12.90 -1.93 -23.44
CA ARG A 260 11.72 -2.23 -22.63
C ARG A 260 10.41 -1.89 -23.34
N VAL A 261 10.35 -0.77 -24.04
CA VAL A 261 9.18 -0.42 -24.87
C VAL A 261 8.93 -1.50 -25.91
N GLN A 262 9.97 -1.92 -26.64
CA GLN A 262 9.88 -2.97 -27.64
C GLN A 262 9.48 -4.32 -26.99
N ALA A 263 10.04 -4.66 -25.85
CA ALA A 263 9.68 -5.88 -25.11
C ALA A 263 8.21 -5.87 -24.68
N LEU A 264 7.69 -4.74 -24.19
CA LEU A 264 6.27 -4.61 -23.84
C LEU A 264 5.36 -4.74 -25.08
N GLU A 265 5.75 -4.18 -26.21
CA GLU A 265 4.97 -4.31 -27.46
C GLU A 265 4.88 -5.76 -27.93
N GLN A 266 5.95 -6.53 -27.75
CA GLN A 266 6.05 -7.95 -28.12
C GLN A 266 5.53 -8.90 -27.04
N ALA A 267 5.32 -8.40 -25.81
CA ALA A 267 4.86 -9.20 -24.69
C ALA A 267 3.48 -9.84 -24.98
N ALA A 268 3.31 -11.07 -24.53
CA ALA A 268 2.02 -11.75 -24.59
C ALA A 268 0.99 -11.03 -23.70
N ASP A 269 -0.27 -11.07 -24.07
CA ASP A 269 -1.35 -10.46 -23.28
C ASP A 269 -1.49 -11.10 -21.90
N THR A 270 -1.03 -12.34 -21.73
CA THR A 270 -0.97 -13.05 -20.45
C THR A 270 0.04 -12.48 -19.46
N ASP A 271 1.06 -11.77 -19.94
CA ASP A 271 2.09 -11.12 -19.11
C ASP A 271 1.63 -9.78 -18.56
N ILE A 272 0.50 -9.27 -19.09
CA ILE A 272 -0.12 -8.03 -18.64
C ILE A 272 -1.35 -8.37 -17.81
N ALA A 273 -1.47 -7.75 -16.66
CA ALA A 273 -2.57 -7.98 -15.72
C ALA A 273 -3.08 -6.67 -15.13
N LEU A 274 -4.31 -6.68 -14.65
CA LEU A 274 -4.86 -5.60 -13.85
C LEU A 274 -4.72 -5.99 -12.37
N ALA A 275 -4.23 -5.06 -11.56
CA ALA A 275 -4.19 -5.25 -10.11
C ALA A 275 -5.61 -5.49 -9.54
N PRO A 276 -5.76 -6.27 -8.45
CA PRO A 276 -7.04 -6.51 -7.82
C PRO A 276 -7.81 -5.21 -7.53
N LEU A 277 -9.12 -5.20 -7.82
CA LEU A 277 -9.94 -3.99 -7.72
C LEU A 277 -10.37 -3.66 -6.28
N ASP A 278 -10.09 -4.53 -5.34
CA ASP A 278 -10.36 -4.40 -3.89
C ASP A 278 -9.18 -3.85 -3.08
N GLY A 279 -8.03 -3.67 -3.73
CA GLY A 279 -6.79 -3.19 -3.11
C GLY A 279 -6.49 -1.70 -3.33
N PRO A 280 -5.42 -1.18 -2.70
CA PRO A 280 -4.96 0.20 -2.85
C PRO A 280 -4.50 0.52 -4.28
N ASP A 281 -4.03 -0.49 -5.00
CA ASP A 281 -3.53 -0.39 -6.37
C ASP A 281 -4.61 -0.63 -7.43
N ALA A 282 -5.90 -0.56 -7.05
CA ALA A 282 -7.02 -0.77 -7.95
C ALA A 282 -6.88 0.07 -9.23
N GLY A 283 -6.96 -0.60 -10.38
CA GLY A 283 -6.81 0.02 -11.69
C GLY A 283 -5.37 0.18 -12.18
N THR A 284 -4.36 -0.31 -11.44
CA THR A 284 -2.97 -0.34 -11.89
C THR A 284 -2.78 -1.49 -12.87
N ILE A 285 -2.12 -1.20 -14.01
CA ILE A 285 -1.76 -2.19 -15.02
C ILE A 285 -0.35 -2.65 -14.73
N LEU A 286 -0.19 -3.96 -14.61
CA LEU A 286 1.06 -4.65 -14.30
C LEU A 286 1.58 -5.35 -15.55
N TRP A 287 2.88 -5.32 -15.78
CA TRP A 287 3.60 -6.13 -16.75
C TRP A 287 4.66 -6.95 -16.04
N GLY A 288 4.55 -8.28 -16.09
CA GLY A 288 5.41 -9.15 -15.30
C GLY A 288 5.36 -8.86 -13.80
N GLY A 289 4.20 -8.44 -13.28
CA GLY A 289 4.03 -8.05 -11.88
C GLY A 289 4.49 -6.62 -11.52
N VAL A 290 5.06 -5.88 -12.49
CA VAL A 290 5.59 -4.53 -12.28
C VAL A 290 4.59 -3.47 -12.78
N PRO A 291 4.29 -2.40 -12.01
CA PRO A 291 3.41 -1.32 -12.45
C PRO A 291 3.96 -0.58 -13.67
N VAL A 292 3.17 -0.54 -14.77
CA VAL A 292 3.53 0.18 -16.00
C VAL A 292 2.50 1.23 -16.41
N GLY A 293 1.29 1.18 -15.85
CA GLY A 293 0.25 2.16 -16.13
C GLY A 293 -0.91 2.06 -15.16
N ARG A 294 -1.87 2.97 -15.32
CA ARG A 294 -3.09 3.01 -14.51
C ARG A 294 -4.27 3.43 -15.38
N LEU A 295 -5.42 2.81 -15.13
CA LEU A 295 -6.69 3.23 -15.72
C LEU A 295 -7.11 4.59 -15.16
N VAL A 296 -7.53 5.47 -16.05
CA VAL A 296 -8.07 6.80 -15.73
C VAL A 296 -9.37 7.04 -16.49
N LYS A 297 -10.10 8.10 -16.13
CA LYS A 297 -11.31 8.50 -16.83
C LYS A 297 -11.04 8.66 -18.33
N GLY A 298 -11.85 7.99 -19.16
CA GLY A 298 -11.77 8.04 -20.61
C GLY A 298 -13.00 8.69 -21.24
N ALA A 299 -13.19 8.45 -22.54
CA ALA A 299 -14.27 9.04 -23.33
C ALA A 299 -15.67 8.47 -22.99
N ALA A 300 -15.74 7.22 -22.53
CA ALA A 300 -16.97 6.56 -22.09
C ALA A 300 -16.69 5.59 -20.96
N LEU A 301 -17.74 5.12 -20.27
CA LEU A 301 -17.59 4.20 -19.14
C LEU A 301 -16.77 2.97 -19.49
N LEU A 302 -17.08 2.31 -20.59
CA LEU A 302 -16.39 1.10 -21.07
C LEU A 302 -15.18 1.40 -21.97
N ARG A 303 -14.73 2.65 -22.04
CA ARG A 303 -13.55 3.11 -22.76
C ARG A 303 -12.69 4.00 -21.88
N PRO A 304 -12.14 3.44 -20.80
CA PRO A 304 -11.20 4.18 -19.95
C PRO A 304 -9.95 4.52 -20.76
N ALA A 305 -9.25 5.57 -20.38
CA ALA A 305 -7.93 5.90 -20.88
C ALA A 305 -6.85 5.29 -19.99
N VAL A 306 -5.61 5.23 -20.49
CA VAL A 306 -4.46 4.73 -19.76
C VAL A 306 -3.48 5.87 -19.50
N ARG A 307 -3.04 6.00 -18.26
CA ARG A 307 -1.91 6.85 -17.89
C ARG A 307 -0.72 5.95 -17.59
N VAL A 308 0.38 6.15 -18.30
CA VAL A 308 1.62 5.40 -18.10
C VAL A 308 2.26 5.80 -16.78
N THR A 309 2.76 4.82 -16.03
CA THR A 309 3.60 5.01 -14.84
C THR A 309 5.06 4.98 -15.30
N ALA A 310 5.61 6.14 -15.54
CA ALA A 310 6.99 6.28 -16.03
C ALA A 310 7.62 7.58 -15.49
N SER A 311 8.94 7.56 -15.37
CA SER A 311 9.72 8.77 -15.12
C SER A 311 9.77 9.67 -16.37
N ASP A 312 10.22 10.92 -16.21
CA ASP A 312 10.41 11.86 -17.31
C ASP A 312 11.51 11.43 -18.28
N LEU A 313 12.28 10.40 -17.92
CA LEU A 313 13.35 9.82 -18.76
C LEU A 313 12.81 9.03 -19.96
N LEU A 314 11.57 8.56 -19.90
CA LEU A 314 10.88 7.96 -21.05
C LEU A 314 10.45 9.07 -22.02
N ASP A 315 11.00 9.06 -23.23
CA ASP A 315 10.67 10.04 -24.25
C ASP A 315 9.18 9.99 -24.69
N ALA A 316 8.71 11.06 -25.33
CA ALA A 316 7.32 11.16 -25.75
C ALA A 316 6.92 10.03 -26.69
N GLN A 317 7.78 9.66 -27.65
CA GLN A 317 7.51 8.58 -28.61
C GLN A 317 7.39 7.22 -27.90
N GLY A 318 8.29 6.91 -26.96
CA GLY A 318 8.23 5.69 -26.15
C GLY A 318 6.98 5.66 -25.30
N ARG A 319 6.61 6.80 -24.68
CA ARG A 319 5.40 6.94 -23.88
C ARG A 319 4.13 6.66 -24.72
N ASP A 320 4.04 7.22 -25.92
CA ASP A 320 2.91 7.02 -26.83
C ASP A 320 2.78 5.54 -27.26
N ARG A 321 3.90 4.87 -27.52
CA ARG A 321 3.93 3.44 -27.86
C ARG A 321 3.44 2.58 -26.70
N VAL A 322 3.89 2.87 -25.47
CA VAL A 322 3.42 2.19 -24.25
C VAL A 322 1.93 2.42 -24.05
N VAL A 323 1.45 3.67 -24.16
CA VAL A 323 0.01 4.00 -24.07
C VAL A 323 -0.79 3.16 -25.06
N LYS A 324 -0.42 3.18 -26.35
CA LYS A 324 -1.14 2.44 -27.42
C LYS A 324 -1.17 0.93 -27.13
N ARG A 325 -0.07 0.35 -26.67
CA ARG A 325 -0.02 -1.08 -26.31
C ARG A 325 -0.95 -1.41 -25.15
N LEU A 326 -0.91 -0.59 -24.09
CA LEU A 326 -1.74 -0.80 -22.91
C LEU A 326 -3.23 -0.53 -23.20
N GLU A 327 -3.57 0.50 -23.99
CA GLU A 327 -4.94 0.80 -24.39
C GLU A 327 -5.54 -0.34 -25.24
N ARG A 328 -4.74 -0.91 -26.15
CA ARG A 328 -5.16 -2.09 -26.91
C ARG A 328 -5.45 -3.27 -25.98
N TRP A 329 -4.54 -3.58 -25.07
CA TRP A 329 -4.74 -4.67 -24.12
C TRP A 329 -5.98 -4.43 -23.23
N VAL A 330 -6.18 -3.21 -22.74
CA VAL A 330 -7.37 -2.83 -21.95
C VAL A 330 -8.64 -3.02 -22.78
N ALA A 331 -8.64 -2.59 -24.04
CA ALA A 331 -9.79 -2.76 -24.93
C ALA A 331 -10.13 -4.25 -25.15
N ASP A 332 -9.13 -5.08 -25.40
CA ASP A 332 -9.29 -6.53 -25.59
C ASP A 332 -9.75 -7.21 -24.28
N HIS A 333 -9.17 -6.85 -23.15
CA HIS A 333 -9.56 -7.34 -21.83
C HIS A 333 -11.03 -7.00 -21.49
N LEU A 334 -11.43 -5.75 -21.72
CA LEU A 334 -12.82 -5.31 -21.51
C LEU A 334 -13.77 -5.95 -22.53
N ALA A 335 -13.36 -6.12 -23.79
CA ALA A 335 -14.15 -6.80 -24.80
C ALA A 335 -14.41 -8.26 -24.41
N GLN A 336 -13.44 -8.95 -23.86
CA GLN A 336 -13.60 -10.31 -23.34
C GLN A 336 -14.53 -10.34 -22.12
N LEU A 337 -14.35 -9.43 -21.18
CA LEU A 337 -15.14 -9.34 -19.96
C LEU A 337 -16.61 -9.00 -20.22
N PHE A 338 -16.87 -8.13 -21.21
CA PHE A 338 -18.20 -7.64 -21.59
C PHE A 338 -18.69 -8.23 -22.91
N ARG A 339 -18.15 -9.38 -23.33
CA ARG A 339 -18.47 -10.02 -24.62
C ARG A 339 -19.97 -10.17 -24.87
N ASP A 340 -20.75 -10.53 -23.82
CA ASP A 340 -22.18 -10.76 -23.94
C ASP A 340 -22.96 -9.44 -24.17
N LEU A 341 -22.46 -8.32 -23.63
CA LEU A 341 -22.98 -6.99 -23.88
C LEU A 341 -22.67 -6.52 -25.31
N LEU A 342 -21.43 -6.73 -25.76
CA LEU A 342 -20.97 -6.34 -27.08
C LEU A 342 -21.57 -7.23 -28.17
N ALA A 343 -21.92 -8.47 -27.87
CA ALA A 343 -22.60 -9.38 -28.77
C ALA A 343 -24.02 -8.91 -29.17
N LEU A 344 -24.64 -8.04 -28.38
CA LEU A 344 -25.95 -7.46 -28.71
C LEU A 344 -25.93 -6.65 -30.01
N ASP A 345 -24.81 -6.06 -30.39
CA ASP A 345 -24.65 -5.30 -31.62
C ASP A 345 -24.74 -6.19 -32.87
N LYS A 346 -24.32 -7.45 -32.73
CA LYS A 346 -24.27 -8.45 -33.80
C LYS A 346 -25.46 -9.41 -33.74
N ALA A 347 -26.34 -9.26 -32.72
CA ALA A 347 -27.49 -10.14 -32.57
C ALA A 347 -28.49 -9.91 -33.70
N ALA A 348 -29.04 -11.01 -34.25
CA ALA A 348 -30.04 -10.98 -35.30
C ALA A 348 -31.41 -10.55 -34.75
N LEU A 349 -31.50 -9.32 -34.28
CA LEU A 349 -32.70 -8.71 -33.74
C LEU A 349 -33.26 -7.67 -34.68
N SER A 350 -34.57 -7.56 -34.76
CA SER A 350 -35.26 -6.62 -35.66
C SER A 350 -36.30 -5.77 -34.90
N GLY A 351 -36.67 -4.64 -35.46
CA GLY A 351 -37.72 -3.75 -34.97
C GLY A 351 -37.54 -3.35 -33.50
N PRO A 352 -38.63 -3.40 -32.69
CA PRO A 352 -38.58 -2.97 -31.28
C PRO A 352 -37.59 -3.78 -30.40
N ALA A 353 -37.32 -5.06 -30.76
CA ALA A 353 -36.35 -5.89 -30.04
C ALA A 353 -34.92 -5.39 -30.21
N LYS A 354 -34.53 -4.94 -31.41
CA LYS A 354 -33.23 -4.32 -31.69
C LYS A 354 -33.07 -3.00 -30.87
N GLY A 355 -34.15 -2.19 -30.87
CA GLY A 355 -34.17 -0.96 -30.05
C GLY A 355 -34.00 -1.22 -28.54
N LEU A 356 -34.62 -2.28 -28.02
CA LEU A 356 -34.45 -2.68 -26.61
C LEU A 356 -33.00 -3.13 -26.34
N ALA A 357 -32.41 -3.92 -27.20
CA ALA A 357 -31.02 -4.37 -27.07
C ALA A 357 -30.05 -3.18 -27.10
N PHE A 358 -30.26 -2.21 -27.98
CA PHE A 358 -29.50 -0.97 -28.05
C PHE A 358 -29.60 -0.19 -26.72
N ARG A 359 -30.81 0.05 -26.21
CA ARG A 359 -31.00 0.75 -24.92
C ARG A 359 -30.34 0.01 -23.78
N LEU A 360 -30.42 -1.33 -23.75
CA LEU A 360 -29.81 -2.15 -22.74
C LEU A 360 -28.29 -2.05 -22.80
N ARG A 361 -27.71 -1.96 -23.98
CA ARG A 361 -26.28 -1.74 -24.17
C ARG A 361 -25.85 -0.37 -23.66
N GLU A 362 -26.55 0.69 -24.00
CA GLU A 362 -26.27 2.05 -23.52
C GLU A 362 -26.39 2.15 -21.99
N ALA A 363 -27.30 1.39 -21.39
CA ALA A 363 -27.42 1.30 -19.93
C ALA A 363 -26.49 0.25 -19.29
N HIS A 364 -25.45 -0.19 -20.03
CA HIS A 364 -24.43 -1.13 -19.54
C HIS A 364 -24.99 -2.45 -19.00
N GLY A 365 -26.13 -2.92 -19.54
CA GLY A 365 -26.63 -4.26 -19.33
C GLY A 365 -27.77 -4.44 -18.34
N SER A 366 -28.33 -3.38 -17.78
CA SER A 366 -29.54 -3.44 -16.98
C SER A 366 -30.40 -2.19 -17.11
N LEU A 367 -31.72 -2.37 -17.18
CA LEU A 367 -32.72 -1.29 -17.27
C LEU A 367 -33.90 -1.58 -16.36
N PRO A 368 -34.44 -0.59 -15.63
CA PRO A 368 -35.73 -0.73 -14.98
C PRO A 368 -36.79 -1.07 -16.01
N ARG A 369 -37.60 -2.08 -15.75
CA ARG A 369 -38.67 -2.49 -16.68
C ARG A 369 -39.64 -1.36 -17.00
N ALA A 370 -39.99 -0.55 -16.00
CA ALA A 370 -40.88 0.59 -16.18
C ALA A 370 -40.40 1.59 -17.24
N ALA A 371 -39.08 1.69 -17.47
CA ALA A 371 -38.50 2.56 -18.49
C ALA A 371 -38.69 2.03 -19.92
N VAL A 372 -39.06 0.75 -20.09
CA VAL A 372 -39.15 0.06 -21.38
C VAL A 372 -40.48 -0.69 -21.57
N ASP A 373 -41.48 -0.52 -20.68
CA ASP A 373 -42.76 -1.24 -20.72
C ASP A 373 -43.50 -0.99 -22.06
N ASP A 374 -43.55 0.25 -22.56
CA ASP A 374 -44.18 0.59 -23.85
C ASP A 374 -43.51 -0.14 -25.00
N GLN A 375 -42.20 -0.21 -25.00
CA GLN A 375 -41.42 -0.91 -26.01
C GLN A 375 -41.61 -2.43 -25.92
N LEU A 376 -41.67 -2.98 -24.70
CA LEU A 376 -41.95 -4.40 -24.45
C LEU A 376 -43.34 -4.81 -24.90
N ALA A 377 -44.34 -3.91 -24.88
CA ALA A 377 -45.69 -4.16 -25.36
C ALA A 377 -45.71 -4.38 -26.89
N LEU A 378 -44.79 -3.75 -27.62
CA LEU A 378 -44.66 -3.86 -29.07
C LEU A 378 -43.85 -5.09 -29.52
N ILE A 379 -43.21 -5.83 -28.61
CA ILE A 379 -42.35 -6.98 -28.94
C ILE A 379 -43.19 -8.25 -28.99
N ALA A 380 -43.26 -8.84 -30.19
CA ALA A 380 -43.95 -10.10 -30.48
C ALA A 380 -43.31 -11.28 -29.69
N LYS A 381 -44.07 -12.38 -29.60
CA LYS A 381 -43.66 -13.57 -28.82
C LYS A 381 -42.38 -14.22 -29.35
N GLU A 382 -42.24 -14.24 -30.66
CA GLU A 382 -41.09 -14.76 -31.42
C GLU A 382 -39.84 -13.91 -31.08
N ALA A 383 -39.92 -12.59 -31.21
CA ALA A 383 -38.84 -11.67 -30.94
C ALA A 383 -38.40 -11.69 -29.46
N ARG A 384 -39.31 -12.08 -28.53
CA ARG A 384 -38.92 -12.33 -27.11
C ARG A 384 -38.07 -13.60 -26.95
N ARG A 385 -38.21 -14.59 -27.85
CA ARG A 385 -37.34 -15.77 -27.90
C ARG A 385 -35.94 -15.38 -28.38
N ASP A 386 -35.87 -14.53 -29.40
CA ASP A 386 -34.61 -14.03 -29.98
C ASP A 386 -33.84 -13.19 -28.94
N LEU A 387 -34.54 -12.32 -28.19
CA LEU A 387 -33.95 -11.59 -27.04
C LEU A 387 -33.39 -12.53 -25.99
N ARG A 388 -34.11 -13.60 -25.66
CA ARG A 388 -33.64 -14.62 -24.72
C ARG A 388 -32.44 -15.39 -25.26
N ALA A 389 -32.43 -15.72 -26.54
CA ALA A 389 -31.29 -16.35 -27.20
C ALA A 389 -30.06 -15.43 -27.23
N ALA A 390 -30.26 -14.11 -27.35
CA ALA A 390 -29.22 -13.09 -27.19
C ALA A 390 -28.79 -12.86 -25.73
N GLY A 391 -29.27 -13.66 -24.78
CA GLY A 391 -28.91 -13.58 -23.36
C GLY A 391 -29.69 -12.56 -22.52
N ILE A 392 -30.63 -11.83 -23.12
CA ILE A 392 -31.43 -10.82 -22.40
C ILE A 392 -32.54 -11.50 -21.60
N ARG A 393 -32.61 -11.17 -20.31
CA ARG A 393 -33.67 -11.59 -19.41
C ARG A 393 -34.65 -10.44 -19.17
N ILE A 394 -35.91 -10.68 -19.52
CA ILE A 394 -37.01 -9.75 -19.26
C ILE A 394 -37.67 -10.21 -17.96
N GLY A 395 -37.36 -9.49 -16.87
CA GLY A 395 -37.93 -9.72 -15.55
C GLY A 395 -39.23 -8.94 -15.31
N ARG A 396 -39.74 -9.00 -14.09
CA ARG A 396 -40.90 -8.22 -13.65
C ARG A 396 -40.54 -6.77 -13.31
N GLU A 397 -39.32 -6.58 -12.78
CA GLU A 397 -38.80 -5.30 -12.30
C GLU A 397 -37.71 -4.75 -13.20
N THR A 398 -36.93 -5.65 -13.83
CA THR A 398 -35.69 -5.28 -14.55
C THR A 398 -35.54 -6.09 -15.83
N VAL A 399 -35.05 -5.44 -16.89
CA VAL A 399 -34.54 -6.11 -18.09
C VAL A 399 -33.02 -6.09 -17.99
N PHE A 400 -32.35 -7.23 -18.04
CA PHE A 400 -30.92 -7.31 -17.78
C PHE A 400 -30.23 -8.48 -18.48
N LEU A 401 -28.89 -8.40 -18.55
CA LEU A 401 -28.01 -9.49 -18.98
C LEU A 401 -27.45 -10.21 -17.73
N PRO A 402 -27.84 -11.47 -17.45
CA PRO A 402 -27.34 -12.21 -16.30
C PRO A 402 -25.82 -12.37 -16.27
N ALA A 403 -25.17 -12.45 -17.42
CA ALA A 403 -23.73 -12.54 -17.52
C ALA A 403 -23.00 -11.36 -16.84
N LEU A 404 -23.59 -10.17 -16.86
CA LEU A 404 -23.04 -8.96 -16.28
C LEU A 404 -23.27 -8.83 -14.77
N VAL A 405 -24.13 -9.66 -14.20
CA VAL A 405 -24.33 -9.72 -12.74
C VAL A 405 -23.27 -10.61 -12.07
N ARG A 406 -22.45 -11.31 -12.85
CA ARG A 406 -21.32 -12.10 -12.34
C ARG A 406 -20.29 -11.17 -11.66
N PRO A 407 -19.52 -11.69 -10.68
CA PRO A 407 -18.62 -10.86 -9.85
C PRO A 407 -17.63 -10.02 -10.66
N ALA A 408 -16.91 -10.60 -11.62
CA ALA A 408 -15.87 -9.89 -12.37
C ALA A 408 -16.42 -8.73 -13.25
N PRO A 409 -17.46 -8.92 -14.11
CA PRO A 409 -18.06 -7.82 -14.87
C PRO A 409 -18.69 -6.75 -13.95
N ALA A 410 -19.33 -7.15 -12.86
CA ALA A 410 -19.94 -6.21 -11.91
C ALA A 410 -18.88 -5.36 -11.20
N ALA A 411 -17.81 -5.98 -10.70
CA ALA A 411 -16.69 -5.30 -10.08
C ALA A 411 -16.04 -4.27 -11.03
N MET A 412 -15.78 -4.69 -12.28
CA MET A 412 -15.19 -3.80 -13.27
C MET A 412 -16.11 -2.61 -13.60
N ARG A 413 -17.41 -2.81 -13.78
CA ARG A 413 -18.35 -1.68 -14.01
C ARG A 413 -18.38 -0.72 -12.85
N GLY A 414 -18.41 -1.23 -11.62
CA GLY A 414 -18.36 -0.39 -10.42
C GLY A 414 -17.08 0.43 -10.33
N PHE A 415 -15.93 -0.18 -10.62
CA PHE A 415 -14.64 0.49 -10.68
C PHE A 415 -14.62 1.59 -11.76
N LEU A 416 -15.02 1.26 -12.99
CA LEU A 416 -15.07 2.21 -14.11
C LEU A 416 -16.05 3.35 -13.85
N TRP A 417 -17.16 3.08 -13.18
CA TRP A 417 -18.09 4.13 -12.75
C TRP A 417 -17.45 5.09 -11.76
N CYS A 418 -16.70 4.58 -10.78
CA CYS A 418 -15.95 5.43 -9.86
C CYS A 418 -14.95 6.33 -10.59
N LEU A 419 -14.24 5.78 -11.60
CA LEU A 419 -13.33 6.58 -12.43
C LEU A 419 -14.05 7.67 -13.22
N ALA A 420 -15.20 7.34 -13.84
CA ALA A 420 -15.99 8.27 -14.64
C ALA A 420 -16.51 9.43 -13.79
N GLU A 421 -16.94 9.15 -12.54
CA GLU A 421 -17.45 10.12 -11.58
C GLU A 421 -16.34 10.86 -10.80
N GLY A 422 -15.06 10.54 -11.05
CA GLY A 422 -13.93 11.13 -10.33
C GLY A 422 -13.90 10.76 -8.84
N ARG A 423 -14.51 9.64 -8.47
CA ARG A 423 -14.58 9.12 -7.10
C ARG A 423 -13.45 8.15 -6.83
N ARG A 424 -13.06 8.01 -5.55
CA ARG A 424 -12.16 6.93 -5.15
C ARG A 424 -12.80 5.58 -5.43
N PRO A 425 -12.06 4.60 -5.95
CA PRO A 425 -12.54 3.25 -6.13
C PRO A 425 -13.14 2.69 -4.83
N VAL A 426 -14.30 2.08 -4.96
CA VAL A 426 -14.98 1.39 -3.87
C VAL A 426 -14.74 -0.10 -4.05
N PRO A 427 -14.40 -0.84 -2.98
CA PRO A 427 -14.26 -2.29 -3.06
C PRO A 427 -15.51 -2.93 -3.67
N PRO A 428 -15.35 -3.84 -4.62
CA PRO A 428 -16.48 -4.48 -5.27
C PRO A 428 -17.26 -5.35 -4.27
N PRO A 429 -18.55 -5.62 -4.54
CA PRO A 429 -19.33 -6.57 -3.77
C PRO A 429 -18.65 -7.95 -3.72
N LEU A 430 -18.52 -8.52 -2.53
CA LEU A 430 -17.93 -9.84 -2.36
C LEU A 430 -18.73 -10.90 -3.13
N PRO A 431 -18.07 -11.87 -3.79
CA PRO A 431 -18.72 -12.98 -4.47
C PRO A 431 -19.71 -13.72 -3.53
N GLY A 432 -20.88 -14.09 -4.04
CA GLY A 432 -21.90 -14.80 -3.27
C GLY A 432 -22.82 -13.92 -2.43
N ARG A 433 -22.47 -12.68 -2.14
CA ARG A 433 -23.37 -11.75 -1.43
C ARG A 433 -24.54 -11.34 -2.33
N VAL A 434 -25.76 -11.48 -1.82
CA VAL A 434 -27.01 -11.14 -2.51
C VAL A 434 -27.59 -9.83 -2.02
N SER A 435 -27.34 -9.46 -0.79
CA SER A 435 -27.72 -8.19 -0.16
C SER A 435 -26.51 -7.54 0.51
N LEU A 436 -26.49 -6.22 0.51
CA LEU A 436 -25.41 -5.39 1.07
C LEU A 436 -26.02 -4.12 1.71
N PRO A 437 -25.39 -3.57 2.76
CA PRO A 437 -25.73 -2.24 3.22
C PRO A 437 -25.49 -1.21 2.12
N ALA A 438 -26.51 -0.43 1.73
CA ALA A 438 -26.36 0.54 0.64
C ALA A 438 -25.44 1.73 0.99
N GLY A 439 -25.24 2.00 2.26
CA GLY A 439 -24.34 3.07 2.72
C GLY A 439 -24.67 4.43 2.12
N ARG A 440 -23.64 5.22 1.86
CA ARG A 440 -23.73 6.55 1.23
C ARG A 440 -23.58 6.54 -0.29
N LEU A 441 -23.49 5.35 -0.89
CA LEU A 441 -23.33 5.22 -2.34
C LEU A 441 -24.65 5.56 -3.05
N PRO A 442 -24.60 6.28 -4.20
CA PRO A 442 -25.78 6.67 -4.94
C PRO A 442 -26.43 5.45 -5.63
N ALA A 443 -27.70 5.58 -6.03
CA ALA A 443 -28.43 4.53 -6.72
C ALA A 443 -27.74 4.09 -8.00
N ASP A 444 -27.21 5.04 -8.77
CA ASP A 444 -26.53 4.79 -10.04
C ASP A 444 -25.32 3.86 -9.90
N TYR A 445 -24.55 3.98 -8.81
CA TYR A 445 -23.46 3.04 -8.51
C TYR A 445 -24.01 1.60 -8.37
N TRP A 446 -25.08 1.45 -7.57
CA TRP A 446 -25.67 0.14 -7.33
C TRP A 446 -26.23 -0.49 -8.61
N GLU A 447 -26.82 0.31 -9.48
CA GLU A 447 -27.30 -0.14 -10.80
C GLU A 447 -26.13 -0.62 -11.67
N GLN A 448 -25.00 0.10 -11.67
CA GLN A 448 -23.80 -0.32 -12.42
C GLN A 448 -23.23 -1.65 -11.92
N VAL A 449 -23.23 -1.91 -10.62
CA VAL A 449 -22.75 -3.20 -10.07
C VAL A 449 -23.82 -4.30 -10.12
N GLY A 450 -25.00 -4.04 -10.69
CA GLY A 450 -26.08 -5.03 -10.84
C GLY A 450 -26.88 -5.25 -9.56
N PHE A 451 -26.99 -4.22 -8.74
CA PHE A 451 -27.85 -4.19 -7.54
C PHE A 451 -28.91 -3.10 -7.67
N ARG A 452 -30.00 -3.25 -6.94
CA ARG A 452 -31.03 -2.22 -6.79
C ARG A 452 -31.10 -1.81 -5.31
N ARG A 453 -31.11 -0.51 -5.08
CA ARG A 453 -31.18 0.06 -3.73
C ARG A 453 -32.62 0.12 -3.24
N PHE A 454 -32.84 -0.38 -2.02
CA PHE A 454 -34.07 -0.27 -1.26
C PHE A 454 -33.73 0.32 0.12
N GLY A 455 -33.92 1.64 0.27
CA GLY A 455 -33.58 2.34 1.50
C GLY A 455 -32.13 2.14 1.93
N LYS A 456 -31.93 1.40 3.01
CA LYS A 456 -30.61 1.10 3.59
C LYS A 456 -29.94 -0.14 2.98
N THR A 457 -30.68 -0.94 2.20
CA THR A 457 -30.21 -2.21 1.64
C THR A 457 -30.12 -2.14 0.13
N ALA A 458 -29.02 -2.66 -0.45
CA ALA A 458 -28.87 -2.91 -1.86
C ALA A 458 -29.00 -4.41 -2.13
N LEU A 459 -29.87 -4.81 -3.04
CA LEU A 459 -30.19 -6.19 -3.36
C LEU A 459 -29.84 -6.47 -4.82
N ARG A 460 -29.19 -7.62 -5.10
CA ARG A 460 -28.78 -8.02 -6.44
C ARG A 460 -29.99 -8.25 -7.34
N ILE A 461 -29.96 -7.74 -8.57
CA ILE A 461 -31.14 -7.67 -9.47
C ILE A 461 -31.76 -9.03 -9.79
N ASP A 462 -30.97 -10.10 -9.90
CA ASP A 462 -31.49 -11.44 -10.11
C ASP A 462 -32.29 -11.96 -8.88
N MET A 463 -31.90 -11.53 -7.69
CA MET A 463 -32.63 -11.83 -6.45
C MET A 463 -33.87 -10.96 -6.28
N VAL A 464 -33.78 -9.69 -6.74
CA VAL A 464 -34.98 -8.82 -6.85
C VAL A 464 -36.06 -9.51 -7.65
N GLU A 465 -35.72 -10.09 -8.82
CA GLU A 465 -36.68 -10.80 -9.66
C GLU A 465 -37.26 -12.04 -8.97
N ARG A 466 -36.41 -12.82 -8.28
CA ARG A 466 -36.87 -14.03 -7.55
C ARG A 466 -37.80 -13.68 -6.38
N ILE A 467 -37.42 -12.65 -5.61
CA ILE A 467 -38.23 -12.16 -4.49
C ILE A 467 -39.56 -11.61 -5.01
N THR A 468 -39.53 -10.80 -6.08
CA THR A 468 -40.76 -10.29 -6.71
C THR A 468 -41.68 -11.41 -7.17
N ALA A 469 -41.14 -12.44 -7.84
CA ALA A 469 -41.93 -13.59 -8.28
C ALA A 469 -42.57 -14.31 -7.08
N LYS A 470 -41.80 -14.60 -6.02
CA LYS A 470 -42.30 -15.26 -4.81
C LYS A 470 -43.33 -14.42 -4.07
N ALA A 471 -43.09 -13.11 -3.94
CA ALA A 471 -44.07 -12.20 -3.32
C ALA A 471 -45.41 -12.15 -4.08
N TRP A 472 -45.37 -12.20 -5.42
CA TRP A 472 -46.56 -12.28 -6.24
C TRP A 472 -47.30 -13.63 -6.10
N GLU A 473 -46.61 -14.77 -5.96
CA GLU A 473 -47.19 -16.06 -5.65
C GLU A 473 -47.92 -16.04 -4.30
N LEU A 474 -47.23 -15.52 -3.27
CA LEU A 474 -47.82 -15.38 -1.93
C LEU A 474 -49.04 -14.44 -1.92
N ALA A 475 -48.94 -13.32 -2.67
CA ALA A 475 -50.07 -12.38 -2.78
C ALA A 475 -51.28 -12.99 -3.48
N LYS A 476 -51.03 -13.85 -4.50
CA LYS A 476 -52.11 -14.59 -5.17
C LYS A 476 -52.78 -15.62 -4.25
N ALA A 477 -51.98 -16.35 -3.47
CA ALA A 477 -52.47 -17.33 -2.50
C ALA A 477 -53.24 -16.67 -1.34
N GLY A 478 -52.72 -15.53 -0.81
CA GLY A 478 -53.34 -14.81 0.31
C GLY A 478 -54.55 -13.96 -0.07
N GLY A 479 -54.80 -13.73 -1.35
CA GLY A 479 -55.97 -12.99 -1.87
C GLY A 479 -56.20 -11.65 -1.16
N ARG A 480 -57.44 -11.43 -0.67
CA ARG A 480 -57.79 -10.20 0.08
C ARG A 480 -57.14 -10.10 1.46
N ALA A 481 -56.70 -11.20 2.06
CA ALA A 481 -56.03 -11.18 3.37
C ALA A 481 -54.57 -10.64 3.26
N GLY A 482 -53.96 -10.74 2.07
CA GLY A 482 -52.56 -10.43 1.86
C GLY A 482 -51.65 -11.56 2.33
N PHE A 483 -50.34 -11.32 2.37
CA PHE A 483 -49.34 -12.31 2.81
C PHE A 483 -48.40 -11.70 3.86
N GLU A 484 -47.83 -12.56 4.69
CA GLU A 484 -46.81 -12.22 5.66
C GLU A 484 -45.42 -12.48 5.09
N ILE A 485 -44.38 -11.85 5.69
CA ILE A 485 -42.98 -12.12 5.31
C ILE A 485 -42.65 -13.55 5.71
N SER A 486 -42.49 -14.43 4.71
CA SER A 486 -42.14 -15.83 4.94
C SER A 486 -40.64 -16.00 5.18
N PRO A 487 -40.19 -17.06 5.90
CA PRO A 487 -38.79 -17.41 6.05
C PRO A 487 -38.06 -17.57 4.70
N ASP A 488 -38.78 -18.07 3.68
CA ASP A 488 -38.23 -18.21 2.33
C ASP A 488 -37.83 -16.86 1.71
N LEU A 489 -38.65 -15.81 1.90
CA LEU A 489 -38.29 -14.46 1.42
C LEU A 489 -37.05 -13.90 2.13
N LEU A 490 -36.97 -14.10 3.45
CA LEU A 490 -35.81 -13.68 4.24
C LEU A 490 -34.52 -14.40 3.78
N SER A 491 -34.65 -15.72 3.59
CA SER A 491 -33.53 -16.55 3.11
C SER A 491 -33.07 -16.14 1.72
N LEU A 492 -33.98 -15.86 0.78
CA LEU A 492 -33.66 -15.40 -0.56
C LEU A 492 -32.93 -14.07 -0.57
N ALA A 493 -33.27 -13.14 0.32
CA ALA A 493 -32.64 -11.84 0.41
C ALA A 493 -31.39 -11.84 1.31
N GLY A 494 -31.30 -12.79 2.24
CA GLY A 494 -30.28 -12.79 3.29
C GLY A 494 -30.33 -11.53 4.17
N CYS A 495 -31.54 -11.06 4.50
CA CYS A 495 -31.76 -9.85 5.29
C CYS A 495 -32.82 -10.05 6.37
N GLY A 496 -32.94 -9.12 7.32
CA GLY A 496 -33.92 -9.14 8.37
C GLY A 496 -35.34 -8.74 7.90
N ALA A 497 -36.35 -8.98 8.76
CA ALA A 497 -37.74 -8.69 8.44
C ALA A 497 -38.01 -7.19 8.16
N ALA A 498 -37.31 -6.29 8.86
CA ALA A 498 -37.45 -4.85 8.66
C ALA A 498 -36.96 -4.43 7.27
N ASP A 499 -35.80 -4.93 6.84
CA ASP A 499 -35.24 -4.66 5.49
C ASP A 499 -36.13 -5.29 4.41
N MET A 500 -36.63 -6.52 4.63
CA MET A 500 -37.54 -7.17 3.70
C MET A 500 -38.84 -6.36 3.53
N ALA A 501 -39.37 -5.79 4.61
CA ALA A 501 -40.55 -4.93 4.56
C ALA A 501 -40.27 -3.68 3.68
N GLU A 502 -39.09 -3.10 3.77
CA GLU A 502 -38.68 -1.96 2.94
C GLU A 502 -38.50 -2.37 1.47
N ILE A 503 -37.89 -3.54 1.20
CA ILE A 503 -37.77 -4.13 -0.13
C ILE A 503 -39.17 -4.34 -0.74
N LEU A 504 -40.10 -4.96 -0.03
CA LEU A 504 -41.46 -5.22 -0.52
C LEU A 504 -42.21 -3.91 -0.84
N ARG A 505 -42.07 -2.86 -0.02
CA ARG A 505 -42.66 -1.55 -0.30
C ARG A 505 -42.07 -0.97 -1.58
N GLY A 506 -40.73 -1.05 -1.76
CA GLY A 506 -40.05 -0.60 -2.97
C GLY A 506 -40.38 -1.40 -4.23
N LEU A 507 -40.90 -2.63 -4.08
CA LEU A 507 -41.41 -3.49 -5.15
C LEU A 507 -42.91 -3.26 -5.43
N GLY A 508 -43.53 -2.26 -4.80
CA GLY A 508 -44.92 -1.88 -5.04
C GLY A 508 -45.94 -2.67 -4.23
N PHE A 509 -45.52 -3.31 -3.14
CA PHE A 509 -46.46 -3.91 -2.17
C PHE A 509 -46.76 -2.93 -1.04
N LYS A 510 -48.03 -2.80 -0.65
CA LYS A 510 -48.49 -1.99 0.50
C LYS A 510 -48.54 -2.87 1.73
N GLY A 511 -47.78 -2.53 2.76
CA GLY A 511 -47.86 -3.17 4.08
C GLY A 511 -48.99 -2.54 4.93
N ARG A 512 -49.80 -3.37 5.57
CA ARG A 512 -50.81 -2.99 6.55
C ARG A 512 -50.66 -3.88 7.76
N GLU A 513 -50.71 -3.30 8.93
CA GLU A 513 -50.75 -4.04 10.19
C GLU A 513 -52.15 -4.53 10.44
N VAL A 514 -52.32 -5.83 10.64
CA VAL A 514 -53.56 -6.51 10.95
C VAL A 514 -53.28 -7.45 12.12
N GLU A 515 -53.96 -7.27 13.25
CA GLU A 515 -53.76 -8.09 14.47
C GLU A 515 -52.27 -8.17 14.90
N SER A 516 -51.56 -7.02 14.87
CA SER A 516 -50.13 -6.91 15.20
C SER A 516 -49.19 -7.66 14.25
N VAL A 517 -49.69 -8.12 13.11
CA VAL A 517 -48.88 -8.78 12.06
C VAL A 517 -48.87 -7.91 10.80
N LEU A 518 -47.66 -7.68 10.26
CA LEU A 518 -47.50 -6.88 9.05
C LEU A 518 -47.78 -7.73 7.79
N ARG A 519 -48.89 -7.43 7.12
CA ARG A 519 -49.34 -8.12 5.90
C ARG A 519 -49.18 -7.24 4.68
N PHE A 520 -48.75 -7.83 3.57
CA PHE A 520 -48.45 -7.14 2.30
C PHE A 520 -49.48 -7.49 1.23
N ARG A 521 -49.83 -6.49 0.42
CA ARG A 521 -50.70 -6.65 -0.76
C ARG A 521 -50.14 -5.86 -1.91
N PRO A 522 -50.31 -6.28 -3.17
CA PRO A 522 -49.96 -5.46 -4.32
C PRO A 522 -50.70 -4.11 -4.24
N ALA A 523 -49.96 -3.01 -4.46
CA ALA A 523 -50.59 -1.71 -4.67
C ALA A 523 -51.45 -1.79 -5.93
N ALA A 524 -52.70 -1.33 -5.87
CA ALA A 524 -53.51 -1.22 -7.08
C ALA A 524 -52.73 -0.36 -8.10
N ARG A 525 -52.37 -0.93 -9.26
CA ARG A 525 -51.83 -0.13 -10.37
C ARG A 525 -52.90 0.88 -10.74
N THR A 526 -52.65 2.15 -10.52
CA THR A 526 -53.43 3.21 -11.15
C THR A 526 -53.18 3.06 -12.65
N ARG A 527 -54.10 2.43 -13.38
CA ARG A 527 -54.12 2.46 -14.82
C ARG A 527 -54.20 3.94 -15.20
N LEU A 528 -53.16 4.51 -15.75
CA LEU A 528 -53.28 5.69 -16.58
C LEU A 528 -54.34 5.31 -17.65
N ALA A 529 -55.46 5.99 -17.66
CA ALA A 529 -56.58 5.72 -18.52
C ALA A 529 -56.14 5.86 -19.97
N ASP A 530 -56.07 4.70 -20.66
CA ASP A 530 -56.15 4.68 -22.12
C ASP A 530 -57.52 5.24 -22.53
N GLY A 531 -57.49 6.37 -23.16
CA GLY A 531 -58.67 6.91 -23.81
C GLY A 531 -59.09 6.04 -24.96
N ALA A 532 -60.24 5.40 -24.84
CA ALA A 532 -61.20 5.13 -25.89
C ALA A 532 -62.35 4.28 -25.34
N GLY A 533 -63.50 4.82 -25.24
CA GLY A 533 -64.72 4.07 -24.89
C GLY A 533 -65.85 5.02 -24.49
N GLY A 534 -66.54 5.60 -25.48
CA GLY A 534 -67.64 6.50 -25.28
C GLY A 534 -68.78 5.89 -24.45
N LYS A 535 -69.20 6.60 -23.39
CA LYS A 535 -70.57 6.54 -22.86
C LYS A 535 -71.12 7.93 -22.80
N LYS A 536 -72.19 8.16 -23.65
CA LYS A 536 -73.07 9.30 -23.55
C LYS A 536 -73.64 9.45 -22.16
N VAL A 537 -73.39 10.57 -21.54
CA VAL A 537 -74.19 11.03 -20.42
C VAL A 537 -74.81 12.37 -20.81
N THR A 538 -76.09 12.37 -20.97
CA THR A 538 -76.95 13.54 -21.13
C THR A 538 -77.11 14.20 -19.77
N GLY A 539 -76.74 15.49 -19.67
CA GLY A 539 -76.95 16.29 -18.47
C GLY A 539 -76.61 17.75 -18.72
N LYS A 540 -77.64 18.55 -18.87
CA LYS A 540 -77.58 20.04 -19.06
C LYS A 540 -76.86 20.72 -17.91
N GLY A 541 -75.90 21.60 -18.24
CA GLY A 541 -75.35 22.57 -17.31
C GLY A 541 -74.43 23.55 -18.09
N LYS A 542 -74.99 24.71 -18.46
CA LYS A 542 -74.25 25.82 -19.09
C LYS A 542 -73.26 26.43 -18.11
N ALA A 543 -71.96 26.37 -18.38
CA ALA A 543 -70.96 27.20 -17.79
C ALA A 543 -70.18 27.93 -18.89
N LYS A 544 -70.09 29.26 -18.79
CA LYS A 544 -69.44 30.16 -19.72
C LYS A 544 -67.95 29.89 -19.83
N VAL A 545 -67.47 29.61 -21.03
CA VAL A 545 -66.08 29.57 -21.38
C VAL A 545 -65.59 31.02 -21.57
N ARG A 546 -64.58 31.45 -20.81
CA ARG A 546 -63.79 32.62 -21.12
C ARG A 546 -62.68 32.24 -22.09
N PRO A 547 -62.40 33.01 -23.11
CA PRO A 547 -61.28 32.71 -24.04
C PRO A 547 -59.95 32.99 -23.36
N MET A 548 -59.04 32.00 -23.46
CA MET A 548 -57.66 32.08 -23.02
C MET A 548 -56.82 32.89 -24.03
N VAL A 549 -56.23 33.97 -23.59
CA VAL A 549 -55.30 34.79 -24.37
C VAL A 549 -53.98 33.99 -24.50
N PRO A 550 -53.37 33.90 -25.68
CA PRO A 550 -52.08 33.23 -25.83
C PRO A 550 -50.96 34.00 -25.14
N ALA A 551 -50.08 33.32 -24.45
CA ALA A 551 -48.93 33.87 -23.77
C ALA A 551 -47.95 34.51 -24.79
N PRO A 552 -47.34 35.68 -24.46
CA PRO A 552 -46.41 36.34 -25.38
C PRO A 552 -45.12 35.54 -25.51
N ALA A 553 -44.59 35.47 -26.74
CA ALA A 553 -43.33 34.83 -27.09
C ALA A 553 -42.16 35.47 -26.33
N PRO A 554 -41.14 34.69 -25.93
CA PRO A 554 -40.00 35.23 -25.19
C PRO A 554 -39.22 36.24 -26.05
N LYS A 555 -38.97 37.43 -25.46
CA LYS A 555 -38.14 38.47 -26.07
C LYS A 555 -36.69 37.99 -26.12
N VAL A 556 -36.12 37.94 -27.31
CA VAL A 556 -34.71 37.63 -27.55
C VAL A 556 -33.89 38.89 -27.20
N ASP A 557 -32.88 38.74 -26.37
CA ASP A 557 -31.92 39.79 -26.00
C ASP A 557 -31.08 40.18 -27.23
N PRO A 558 -31.09 41.44 -27.67
CA PRO A 558 -30.35 41.90 -28.85
C PRO A 558 -28.82 41.82 -28.68
N HIS A 559 -28.31 41.65 -27.47
CA HIS A 559 -26.88 41.59 -27.15
C HIS A 559 -26.36 40.16 -26.96
N SER A 560 -27.17 39.13 -27.22
CA SER A 560 -26.72 37.73 -27.17
C SER A 560 -25.77 37.43 -28.35
N PRO A 561 -24.61 36.78 -28.10
CA PRO A 561 -23.67 36.44 -29.16
C PRO A 561 -24.25 35.47 -30.21
N PHE A 562 -25.43 34.90 -29.95
CA PHE A 562 -26.16 33.99 -30.86
C PHE A 562 -27.24 34.69 -31.71
N ALA A 563 -27.45 36.00 -31.58
CA ALA A 563 -28.45 36.72 -32.37
C ALA A 563 -28.14 36.75 -33.88
N LYS A 564 -26.85 36.64 -34.25
CA LYS A 564 -26.39 36.62 -35.67
C LYS A 564 -26.58 35.28 -36.39
N LEU A 565 -26.94 34.20 -35.69
CA LEU A 565 -27.17 32.88 -36.29
C LEU A 565 -28.55 32.78 -36.98
N LYS A 566 -29.45 33.71 -36.75
CA LYS A 566 -30.79 33.73 -37.37
C LYS A 566 -30.77 34.20 -38.82
N ASP A 567 -29.78 34.99 -39.21
CA ASP A 567 -29.62 35.51 -40.55
C ASP A 567 -28.93 34.54 -41.50
N LEU A 568 -28.35 33.44 -40.99
CA LEU A 568 -27.65 32.40 -41.77
C LEU A 568 -28.52 31.18 -42.13
N VAL A 569 -29.75 31.12 -41.65
CA VAL A 569 -30.68 29.99 -41.95
C VAL A 569 -31.71 30.34 -43.00
N LEU A 570 -31.73 31.60 -43.52
CA LEU A 570 -32.68 32.08 -44.54
C LEU A 570 -32.00 32.58 -45.85
N SER A 571 -30.76 32.17 -46.12
CA SER A 571 -30.12 32.35 -47.42
C SER A 571 -29.83 31.00 -48.07
#